data_75b50105e50612283cd7c7d24f46910b
#
_entry.id   75b50105e50612283cd7c7d24f46910b
#
_cell.length_a   1.000
_cell.length_b   1.000
_cell.length_c   1.000
_cell.angle_alpha   90.00
_cell.angle_beta   90.00
_cell.angle_gamma   90.00
#
_symmetry.space_group_name_H-M   'P 1'
#
loop_
_entity.id
_entity.type
_entity.pdbx_description
1 polymer ?
#
loop_
_entity_poly.entity_id
_entity_poly.type
_entity_poly.pdbx_seq_one_letter_code
_entity_poly.pdbx_strand_id
1 'polypeptide(L)' 'MRKIYEVEMGSTTYRTFEVVANSPEDAQNIAFAQLDEDYMISTAWKEGASVVACNPLGGTSHMDNDEFGAYIRGE' A
#
# COMPACT_ATOMS: atom_id res chain seq x y z
N MET A 1 5.96 -13.92 9.24
CA MET A 1 7.00 -12.88 9.22
C MET A 1 6.55 -11.74 8.31
N ARG A 2 6.61 -10.51 8.80
CA ARG A 2 6.17 -9.36 8.02
C ARG A 2 7.24 -8.98 6.98
N LYS A 3 6.79 -8.66 5.77
CA LYS A 3 7.63 -8.23 4.68
C LYS A 3 7.11 -6.91 4.12
N ILE A 4 7.94 -6.21 3.39
CA ILE A 4 7.56 -4.99 2.71
C ILE A 4 7.10 -5.36 1.30
N TYR A 5 5.90 -4.89 0.94
CA TYR A 5 5.32 -5.12 -0.39
C TYR A 5 5.08 -3.79 -1.08
N GLU A 6 5.29 -3.82 -2.39
CA GLU A 6 4.87 -2.74 -3.27
C GLU A 6 3.57 -3.16 -3.94
N VAL A 7 2.49 -2.43 -3.68
CA VAL A 7 1.18 -2.68 -4.30
C VAL A 7 0.91 -1.56 -5.27
N GLU A 8 0.88 -1.90 -6.56
CA GLU A 8 0.53 -0.94 -7.60
C GLU A 8 -0.96 -1.02 -7.90
N MET A 9 -1.62 0.11 -7.83
CA MET A 9 -3.03 0.23 -8.16
C MET A 9 -3.23 1.14 -9.36
N GLY A 10 -4.15 0.76 -10.21
CA GLY A 10 -4.53 1.52 -11.39
C GLY A 10 -5.99 1.95 -11.35
N SER A 11 -6.26 3.15 -11.82
CA SER A 11 -7.60 3.68 -12.07
C SER A 11 -7.50 4.54 -13.33
N THR A 12 -7.69 5.85 -13.22
CA THR A 12 -7.41 6.76 -14.34
C THR A 12 -5.90 6.99 -14.49
N THR A 13 -5.15 6.84 -13.41
CA THR A 13 -3.69 6.87 -13.37
C THR A 13 -3.22 5.72 -12.49
N TYR A 14 -1.91 5.61 -12.29
CA TYR A 14 -1.33 4.57 -11.44
C TYR A 14 -0.78 5.17 -10.16
N ARG A 15 -0.93 4.43 -9.06
CA ARG A 15 -0.35 4.78 -7.77
C ARG A 15 0.28 3.54 -7.15
N THR A 16 1.38 3.75 -6.43
CA THR A 16 2.08 2.67 -5.75
C THR A 16 2.01 2.91 -4.25
N PHE A 17 1.69 1.85 -3.52
CA PHE A 17 1.64 1.85 -2.06
C PHE A 17 2.71 0.88 -1.54
N GLU A 18 3.50 1.32 -0.58
CA GLU A 18 4.43 0.45 0.12
C GLU A 18 3.84 0.10 1.47
N VAL A 19 3.65 -1.17 1.73
CA VAL A 19 2.99 -1.65 2.94
C VAL A 19 3.78 -2.78 3.58
N VAL A 20 3.64 -2.91 4.89
CA VAL A 20 4.19 -4.03 5.65
C VAL A 20 3.08 -5.04 5.87
N ALA A 21 3.29 -6.28 5.45
CA ALA A 21 2.26 -7.31 5.51
C ALA A 21 2.86 -8.71 5.67
N ASN A 22 2.01 -9.67 6.02
CA ASN A 22 2.42 -11.06 6.20
C ASN A 22 2.29 -11.88 4.91
N SER A 23 1.53 -11.39 3.95
CA SER A 23 1.29 -12.08 2.68
C SER A 23 0.92 -11.06 1.60
N PRO A 24 0.99 -11.44 0.30
CA PRO A 24 0.54 -10.56 -0.77
C PRO A 24 -0.94 -10.17 -0.65
N GLU A 25 -1.79 -11.09 -0.23
CA GLU A 25 -3.22 -10.82 -0.03
C GLU A 25 -3.42 -9.79 1.07
N ASP A 26 -2.72 -9.95 2.20
CA ASP A 26 -2.77 -9.01 3.31
C ASP A 26 -2.27 -7.63 2.87
N ALA A 27 -1.20 -7.59 2.07
CA ALA A 27 -0.66 -6.35 1.53
C ALA A 27 -1.70 -5.60 0.70
N GLN A 28 -2.45 -6.30 -0.14
CA GLN A 28 -3.49 -5.70 -0.96
C GLN A 28 -4.61 -5.12 -0.11
N ASN A 29 -5.04 -5.86 0.92
CA ASN A 29 -6.07 -5.39 1.85
C ASN A 29 -5.64 -4.14 2.59
N ILE A 30 -4.38 -4.10 3.05
CA ILE A 30 -3.83 -2.92 3.73
C ILE A 30 -3.75 -1.74 2.78
N ALA A 31 -3.33 -1.96 1.55
CA ALA A 31 -3.24 -0.89 0.55
C ALA A 31 -4.62 -0.29 0.25
N PHE A 32 -5.66 -1.12 0.14
CA PHE A 32 -7.03 -0.63 -0.04
C PHE A 32 -7.50 0.19 1.17
N ALA A 33 -7.17 -0.24 2.38
CA ALA A 33 -7.51 0.50 3.59
C ALA A 33 -6.82 1.87 3.60
N GLN A 34 -5.55 1.93 3.22
CA GLN A 34 -4.82 3.20 3.13
C GLN A 34 -5.40 4.11 2.07
N LEU A 35 -5.81 3.54 0.93
CA LEU A 35 -6.47 4.28 -0.13
C LEU A 35 -7.77 4.93 0.35
N ASP A 36 -8.59 4.18 1.09
CA ASP A 36 -9.86 4.68 1.60
C ASP A 36 -9.67 5.82 2.60
N GLU A 37 -8.58 5.83 3.33
CA GLU A 37 -8.28 6.85 4.32
C GLU A 37 -7.61 8.09 3.73
N ASP A 38 -7.18 8.03 2.48
CA ASP A 38 -6.45 9.13 1.85
C ASP A 38 -7.42 10.16 1.27
N TYR A 39 -7.57 11.28 1.96
CA TYR A 39 -8.46 12.36 1.54
C TYR A 39 -7.96 13.12 0.32
N MET A 40 -6.69 12.97 -0.03
CA MET A 40 -6.12 13.66 -1.20
C MET A 40 -6.46 12.96 -2.51
N ILE A 41 -6.91 11.71 -2.44
CA ILE A 41 -7.29 10.93 -3.62
C ILE A 41 -8.80 11.08 -3.83
N SER A 42 -9.20 11.42 -5.05
CA SER A 42 -10.63 11.63 -5.36
C SER A 42 -11.43 10.33 -5.20
N THR A 43 -12.69 10.48 -4.85
CA THR A 43 -13.62 9.35 -4.74
C THR A 43 -13.76 8.61 -6.06
N ALA A 44 -13.79 9.33 -7.18
CA ALA A 44 -13.88 8.72 -8.50
C ALA A 44 -12.68 7.83 -8.79
N TRP A 45 -11.47 8.26 -8.40
CA TRP A 45 -10.27 7.43 -8.56
C TRP A 45 -10.37 6.16 -7.71
N LYS A 46 -10.79 6.30 -6.45
CA LYS A 46 -10.94 5.17 -5.53
C LYS A 46 -11.94 4.14 -6.03
N GLU A 47 -13.05 4.58 -6.59
CA GLU A 47 -14.10 3.68 -7.09
C GLU A 47 -13.63 2.84 -8.26
N GLY A 48 -12.75 3.36 -9.09
CA GLY A 48 -12.21 2.65 -10.24
C GLY A 48 -10.90 1.92 -9.96
N ALA A 49 -10.39 1.97 -8.73
CA ALA A 49 -9.08 1.42 -8.40
C ALA A 49 -9.10 -0.11 -8.35
N SER A 50 -8.06 -0.72 -8.92
CA SER A 50 -7.82 -2.15 -8.83
C SER A 50 -6.33 -2.42 -8.69
N VAL A 51 -5.99 -3.57 -8.12
CA VAL A 51 -4.60 -3.98 -7.99
C VAL A 51 -4.08 -4.43 -9.35
N VAL A 52 -3.00 -3.79 -9.80
CA VAL A 52 -2.32 -4.12 -11.06
C VAL A 52 -1.16 -5.07 -10.80
N ALA A 53 -0.43 -4.83 -9.72
CA ALA A 53 0.71 -5.66 -9.34
C ALA A 53 0.90 -5.62 -7.83
N CYS A 54 1.43 -6.70 -7.27
CA CYS A 54 1.80 -6.76 -5.86
C CYS A 54 3.10 -7.54 -5.76
N ASN A 55 4.18 -6.86 -5.45
CA ASN A 55 5.52 -7.44 -5.46
C ASN A 55 6.20 -7.27 -4.11
N PRO A 56 6.85 -8.31 -3.59
CA PRO A 56 7.67 -8.14 -2.41
C PRO A 56 8.92 -7.33 -2.77
N LEU A 57 9.25 -6.36 -1.93
CA LEU A 57 10.46 -5.55 -2.10
C LEU A 57 11.69 -6.21 -1.48
N GLY A 58 11.49 -7.37 -0.87
CA GLY A 58 12.55 -8.10 -0.18
C GLY A 58 12.72 -7.63 1.26
N GLY A 59 13.39 -8.45 2.05
CA GLY A 59 13.63 -8.14 3.45
C GLY A 59 12.40 -8.35 4.33
N THR A 60 12.61 -8.17 5.62
CA THR A 60 11.56 -8.26 6.63
C THR A 60 11.52 -6.96 7.41
N SER A 61 10.36 -6.64 7.98
CA SER A 61 10.21 -5.42 8.76
C SER A 61 9.70 -5.75 10.15
N HIS A 62 10.27 -5.10 11.16
CA HIS A 62 9.78 -5.13 12.53
C HIS A 62 8.84 -3.96 12.81
N MET A 63 8.70 -3.05 11.85
CA MET A 63 7.79 -1.92 11.95
C MET A 63 6.38 -2.32 11.57
N ASP A 64 5.37 -1.69 12.18
CA ASP A 64 4.01 -1.76 11.67
C ASP A 64 3.83 -0.73 10.53
N ASN A 65 2.63 -0.67 9.96
CA ASN A 65 2.40 0.23 8.82
C ASN A 65 2.45 1.71 9.21
N ASP A 66 2.06 2.06 10.43
CA ASP A 66 2.15 3.44 10.89
C ASP A 66 3.61 3.88 11.03
N GLU A 67 4.43 3.04 11.65
CA GLU A 67 5.86 3.31 11.80
C GLU A 67 6.56 3.35 10.45
N PHE A 68 6.22 2.41 9.56
CA PHE A 68 6.80 2.35 8.23
C PHE A 68 6.43 3.59 7.40
N GLY A 69 5.18 4.01 7.47
CA GLY A 69 4.72 5.22 6.80
C GLY A 69 5.46 6.46 7.29
N ALA A 70 5.64 6.60 8.59
CA ALA A 70 6.39 7.71 9.18
C ALA A 70 7.85 7.67 8.72
N TYR A 71 8.47 6.50 8.67
CA TYR A 71 9.83 6.32 8.19
C TYR A 71 10.00 6.78 6.74
N ILE A 72 9.08 6.38 5.86
CA ILE A 72 9.12 6.76 4.44
C ILE A 72 8.95 8.27 4.28
N ARG A 73 8.09 8.89 5.07
CA ARG A 73 7.84 10.34 5.01
C ARG A 73 8.96 11.17 5.65
N GLY A 74 9.90 10.54 6.34
CA GLY A 74 11.00 11.23 7.01
C GLY A 74 10.61 11.89 8.32
N GLU A 75 9.55 11.41 8.94
CA GLU A 75 9.07 11.93 10.22
C GLU A 75 9.77 11.28 11.42
#